data_8ff293c06ebac20b858b42f639d8cab1
#
_entry.id   8ff293c06ebac20b858b42f639d8cab1
#
_cell.length_a   1.000
_cell.length_b   1.000
_cell.length_c   1.000
_cell.angle_alpha   90.00
_cell.angle_beta   90.00
_cell.angle_gamma   90.00
#
_symmetry.space_group_name_H-M   'P 1'
#
loop_
_entity.id
_entity.type
_entity.pdbx_description
1 polymer ?
#
loop_
_entity_poly.entity_id
_entity_poly.type
_entity_poly.pdbx_seq_one_letter_code
_entity_poly.pdbx_strand_id
1 'polypeptide(L)'
;MTAREALARLVQQEDVNFLLTNRIPRRFLTRLMGRLSRIEQPWFCAIGIALWRLFTDLDLSESKQRRFRSLHDCFTRELKEGARPIDPDPAHLISPCDAIVGAVGTVDNGTVLQAKGFPYPLIDLLGDAQAVDHYRHGTYATLRLTSSMYHRFHAPADCRVEQVTYVSGDTWNVNPIALARVERLFCKNERAIIRCRLADSGDIITLVAVAAVLVASIRLRFLDVLLHLGYRGPAVIPCNATFSKGEEMGWFEHGSTIILFAPAGMALSANTCTGSRVRMGEPLMRTAGRRRPAAASTAAGSTAAGSTAAGGDA
;
A
#
# COMPACT_ATOMS: atom_id res chain seq x y z
N MET A 1 -39.58 6.46 0.04
CA MET A 1 -38.18 6.84 -0.11
C MET A 1 -37.82 7.70 1.08
N THR A 2 -36.90 7.27 1.92
CA THR A 2 -36.48 8.03 3.10
C THR A 2 -35.59 9.21 2.67
N ALA A 3 -35.52 10.28 3.48
CA ALA A 3 -34.62 11.41 3.22
C ALA A 3 -33.16 10.96 3.08
N ARG A 4 -32.76 9.88 3.78
CA ARG A 4 -31.44 9.24 3.68
C ARG A 4 -31.21 8.64 2.30
N GLU A 5 -32.20 7.93 1.74
CA GLU A 5 -32.11 7.33 0.40
C GLU A 5 -32.04 8.40 -0.70
N ALA A 6 -32.80 9.49 -0.55
CA ALA A 6 -32.78 10.61 -1.48
C ALA A 6 -31.41 11.32 -1.44
N LEU A 7 -30.87 11.59 -0.26
CA LEU A 7 -29.57 12.22 -0.08
C LEU A 7 -28.44 11.30 -0.59
N ALA A 8 -28.49 10.00 -0.30
CA ALA A 8 -27.53 9.02 -0.80
C ALA A 8 -27.54 8.97 -2.34
N ARG A 9 -28.73 8.97 -2.98
CA ARG A 9 -28.83 9.02 -4.45
C ARG A 9 -28.25 10.31 -5.03
N LEU A 10 -28.52 11.46 -4.39
CA LEU A 10 -27.98 12.74 -4.84
C LEU A 10 -26.46 12.77 -4.78
N VAL A 11 -25.88 12.29 -3.67
CA VAL A 11 -24.42 12.22 -3.48
C VAL A 11 -23.78 11.14 -4.38
N GLN A 12 -24.52 10.10 -4.74
CA GLN A 12 -24.08 9.06 -5.68
C GLN A 12 -24.20 9.46 -7.14
N GLN A 13 -24.96 10.54 -7.46
CA GLN A 13 -24.99 11.07 -8.82
C GLN A 13 -23.57 11.51 -9.21
N GLU A 14 -23.06 10.98 -10.33
CA GLU A 14 -21.63 11.11 -10.70
C GLU A 14 -21.17 12.54 -10.79
N ASP A 15 -21.96 13.44 -11.41
CA ASP A 15 -21.60 14.84 -11.60
C ASP A 15 -21.58 15.61 -10.28
N VAL A 16 -22.60 15.41 -9.44
CA VAL A 16 -22.70 16.03 -8.12
C VAL A 16 -21.55 15.56 -7.23
N ASN A 17 -21.29 14.24 -7.20
CA ASN A 17 -20.18 13.68 -6.45
C ASN A 17 -18.84 14.26 -6.91
N PHE A 18 -18.61 14.29 -8.23
CA PHE A 18 -17.38 14.84 -8.79
C PHE A 18 -17.19 16.32 -8.44
N LEU A 19 -18.24 17.14 -8.57
CA LEU A 19 -18.21 18.56 -8.20
C LEU A 19 -17.92 18.75 -6.71
N LEU A 20 -18.65 18.05 -5.84
CA LEU A 20 -18.52 18.18 -4.39
C LEU A 20 -17.18 17.65 -3.85
N THR A 21 -16.55 16.70 -4.53
CA THR A 21 -15.31 16.08 -4.05
C THR A 21 -14.05 16.53 -4.79
N ASN A 22 -14.16 17.10 -5.99
CA ASN A 22 -13.01 17.43 -6.83
C ASN A 22 -12.94 18.88 -7.34
N ARG A 23 -14.08 19.63 -7.38
CA ARG A 23 -14.11 21.04 -7.82
C ARG A 23 -14.08 22.05 -6.66
N ILE A 24 -13.93 21.58 -5.45
CA ILE A 24 -13.74 22.36 -4.24
C ILE A 24 -12.27 22.82 -4.10
N PRO A 25 -11.95 23.83 -3.28
CA PRO A 25 -10.57 24.21 -2.97
C PRO A 25 -9.90 23.13 -2.09
N ARG A 26 -9.55 22.01 -2.72
CA ARG A 26 -9.08 20.76 -2.07
C ARG A 26 -7.99 20.98 -1.03
N ARG A 27 -6.95 21.76 -1.36
CA ARG A 27 -5.83 22.05 -0.44
C ARG A 27 -6.28 22.79 0.81
N PHE A 28 -7.21 23.72 0.66
CA PHE A 28 -7.78 24.46 1.81
C PHE A 28 -8.61 23.53 2.69
N LEU A 29 -9.53 22.78 2.10
CA LEU A 29 -10.38 21.83 2.83
C LEU A 29 -9.56 20.73 3.50
N THR A 30 -8.51 20.24 2.85
CA THR A 30 -7.59 19.28 3.44
C THR A 30 -6.91 19.85 4.69
N ARG A 31 -6.42 21.09 4.64
CA ARG A 31 -5.83 21.76 5.82
C ARG A 31 -6.86 22.01 6.91
N LEU A 32 -8.05 22.44 6.53
CA LEU A 32 -9.17 22.69 7.46
C LEU A 32 -9.57 21.37 8.15
N MET A 33 -9.81 20.30 7.38
CA MET A 33 -10.15 19.00 7.93
C MET A 33 -9.05 18.45 8.84
N GLY A 34 -7.78 18.60 8.43
CA GLY A 34 -6.64 18.23 9.26
C GLY A 34 -6.61 18.91 10.63
N ARG A 35 -7.11 20.15 10.73
CA ARG A 35 -7.26 20.86 12.01
C ARG A 35 -8.52 20.42 12.76
N LEU A 36 -9.67 20.38 12.09
CA LEU A 36 -10.94 20.00 12.71
C LEU A 36 -10.93 18.57 13.24
N SER A 37 -10.35 17.65 12.49
CA SER A 37 -10.28 16.23 12.90
C SER A 37 -9.49 16.00 14.17
N ARG A 38 -8.60 16.92 14.56
CA ARG A 38 -7.77 16.86 15.77
C ARG A 38 -8.38 17.53 17.00
N ILE A 39 -9.59 18.07 16.87
CA ILE A 39 -10.29 18.67 18.02
C ILE A 39 -10.63 17.57 19.03
N GLU A 40 -10.06 17.67 20.23
CA GLU A 40 -10.22 16.70 21.32
C GLU A 40 -11.39 17.06 22.24
N GLN A 41 -12.57 17.31 21.66
CA GLN A 41 -13.81 17.53 22.41
C GLN A 41 -14.72 16.30 22.29
N PRO A 42 -15.10 15.62 23.39
CA PRO A 42 -15.83 14.36 23.35
C PRO A 42 -17.15 14.45 22.58
N TRP A 43 -17.92 15.53 22.77
CA TRP A 43 -19.19 15.73 22.07
C TRP A 43 -18.99 15.93 20.56
N PHE A 44 -17.95 16.69 20.16
CA PHE A 44 -17.62 16.93 18.76
C PHE A 44 -17.18 15.61 18.07
N CYS A 45 -16.33 14.84 18.74
CA CYS A 45 -15.91 13.54 18.27
C CYS A 45 -17.10 12.56 18.12
N ALA A 46 -17.98 12.49 19.11
CA ALA A 46 -19.15 11.61 19.09
C ALA A 46 -20.12 11.96 17.94
N ILE A 47 -20.44 13.25 17.76
CA ILE A 47 -21.27 13.72 16.65
C ILE A 47 -20.59 13.42 15.31
N GLY A 48 -19.31 13.70 15.17
CA GLY A 48 -18.55 13.43 13.95
C GLY A 48 -18.52 11.96 13.59
N ILE A 49 -18.30 11.05 14.56
CA ILE A 49 -18.35 9.60 14.32
C ILE A 49 -19.79 9.15 13.96
N ALA A 50 -20.81 9.68 14.60
CA ALA A 50 -22.20 9.36 14.28
C ALA A 50 -22.57 9.79 12.86
N LEU A 51 -22.18 10.98 12.43
CA LEU A 51 -22.32 11.44 11.06
C LEU A 51 -21.54 10.57 10.09
N TRP A 52 -20.31 10.21 10.42
CA TRP A 52 -19.50 9.35 9.57
C TRP A 52 -20.16 7.98 9.35
N ARG A 53 -20.70 7.35 10.41
CA ARG A 53 -21.46 6.10 10.31
C ARG A 53 -22.75 6.23 9.49
N LEU A 54 -23.34 7.42 9.43
CA LEU A 54 -24.55 7.64 8.64
C LEU A 54 -24.28 7.56 7.14
N PHE A 55 -23.08 7.97 6.70
CA PHE A 55 -22.71 8.03 5.29
C PHE A 55 -21.77 6.92 4.82
N THR A 56 -21.23 6.12 5.74
CA THR A 56 -20.27 5.05 5.44
C THR A 56 -20.51 3.81 6.30
N ASP A 57 -19.99 2.67 5.85
CA ASP A 57 -19.99 1.41 6.59
C ASP A 57 -18.85 1.39 7.63
N LEU A 58 -18.81 2.40 8.54
CA LEU A 58 -17.76 2.48 9.55
C LEU A 58 -18.00 1.44 10.64
N ASP A 59 -17.21 0.37 10.60
CA ASP A 59 -17.13 -0.63 11.66
C ASP A 59 -15.92 -0.35 12.58
N LEU A 60 -16.19 -0.27 13.87
CA LEU A 60 -15.20 -0.06 14.92
C LEU A 60 -15.10 -1.26 15.87
N SER A 61 -15.74 -2.38 15.55
CA SER A 61 -15.77 -3.58 16.39
C SER A 61 -14.39 -4.18 16.60
N GLU A 62 -13.52 -4.09 15.59
CA GLU A 62 -12.13 -4.57 15.61
C GLU A 62 -11.15 -3.53 16.17
N SER A 63 -11.60 -2.31 16.48
CA SER A 63 -10.72 -1.27 17.04
C SER A 63 -10.22 -1.64 18.44
N LYS A 64 -8.93 -1.38 18.70
CA LYS A 64 -8.31 -1.55 20.02
C LYS A 64 -8.92 -0.57 21.03
N GLN A 65 -9.15 0.69 20.60
CA GLN A 65 -9.80 1.71 21.41
C GLN A 65 -11.32 1.62 21.28
N ARG A 66 -12.03 1.70 22.40
CA ARG A 66 -13.50 1.82 22.44
C ARG A 66 -13.99 3.27 22.39
N ARG A 67 -13.16 4.21 22.79
CA ARG A 67 -13.41 5.65 22.79
C ARG A 67 -12.26 6.36 22.13
N PHE A 68 -12.55 7.36 21.33
CA PHE A 68 -11.58 8.16 20.61
C PHE A 68 -11.56 9.58 21.14
N ARG A 69 -10.37 10.18 21.23
CA ARG A 69 -10.19 11.57 21.67
C ARG A 69 -10.64 12.57 20.60
N SER A 70 -10.47 12.18 19.33
CA SER A 70 -10.77 13.01 18.16
C SER A 70 -11.17 12.14 16.95
N LEU A 71 -11.68 12.77 15.89
CA LEU A 71 -11.93 12.09 14.62
C LEU A 71 -10.64 11.55 14.00
N HIS A 72 -9.53 12.27 14.17
CA HIS A 72 -8.21 11.85 13.73
C HIS A 72 -7.78 10.54 14.44
N ASP A 73 -7.97 10.47 15.76
CA ASP A 73 -7.68 9.28 16.55
C ASP A 73 -8.52 8.06 16.11
N CYS A 74 -9.80 8.30 15.78
CA CYS A 74 -10.67 7.26 15.21
C CYS A 74 -10.20 6.81 13.82
N PHE A 75 -9.74 7.73 13.00
CA PHE A 75 -9.30 7.45 11.65
C PHE A 75 -7.99 6.65 11.63
N THR A 76 -7.02 7.03 12.45
CA THR A 76 -5.71 6.39 12.57
C THR A 76 -5.69 5.23 13.58
N ARG A 77 -6.86 4.71 13.95
CA ARG A 77 -7.05 3.68 14.98
C ARG A 77 -6.14 2.47 14.79
N GLU A 78 -5.74 1.88 15.89
CA GLU A 78 -5.16 0.55 15.91
C GLU A 78 -6.24 -0.52 15.96
N LEU A 79 -5.94 -1.71 15.44
CA LEU A 79 -6.79 -2.88 15.58
C LEU A 79 -6.39 -3.72 16.79
N LYS A 80 -7.33 -4.53 17.26
CA LYS A 80 -7.06 -5.55 18.28
C LYS A 80 -6.03 -6.54 17.74
N GLU A 81 -5.25 -7.11 18.62
CA GLU A 81 -4.34 -8.20 18.30
C GLU A 81 -5.12 -9.38 17.68
N GLY A 82 -4.57 -9.99 16.63
CA GLY A 82 -5.21 -11.06 15.88
C GLY A 82 -6.36 -10.65 14.95
N ALA A 83 -6.77 -9.37 14.91
CA ALA A 83 -7.82 -8.91 13.98
C ALA A 83 -7.43 -9.03 12.50
N ARG A 84 -6.15 -9.11 12.22
CA ARG A 84 -5.59 -9.34 10.88
C ARG A 84 -4.58 -10.49 10.95
N PRO A 85 -5.04 -11.73 10.70
CA PRO A 85 -4.15 -12.87 10.58
C PRO A 85 -3.17 -12.66 9.43
N ILE A 86 -1.90 -12.96 9.64
CA ILE A 86 -0.86 -12.86 8.65
C ILE A 86 -0.69 -14.23 7.98
N ASP A 87 -0.79 -14.27 6.66
CA ASP A 87 -0.47 -15.47 5.89
C ASP A 87 0.99 -15.90 6.16
N PRO A 88 1.20 -17.11 6.68
CA PRO A 88 2.53 -17.57 7.08
C PRO A 88 3.39 -18.03 5.89
N ASP A 89 2.82 -18.24 4.70
CA ASP A 89 3.56 -18.75 3.55
C ASP A 89 4.60 -17.71 3.09
N PRO A 90 5.92 -17.98 3.17
CA PRO A 90 6.96 -17.05 2.75
C PRO A 90 6.93 -16.77 1.25
N ALA A 91 6.30 -17.63 0.44
CA ALA A 91 6.12 -17.41 -0.98
C ALA A 91 5.07 -16.33 -1.31
N HIS A 92 4.29 -15.89 -0.35
CA HIS A 92 3.29 -14.86 -0.57
C HIS A 92 3.75 -13.47 -0.09
N LEU A 93 3.60 -12.48 -0.96
CA LEU A 93 3.46 -11.10 -0.57
C LEU A 93 2.03 -10.90 -0.09
N ILE A 94 1.84 -10.45 1.13
CA ILE A 94 0.52 -10.16 1.68
C ILE A 94 0.03 -8.78 1.27
N SER A 95 -1.29 -8.57 1.35
CA SER A 95 -1.87 -7.23 1.24
C SER A 95 -1.32 -6.33 2.35
N PRO A 96 -0.71 -5.19 2.02
CA PRO A 96 -0.17 -4.27 3.00
C PRO A 96 -1.27 -3.52 3.77
N CYS A 97 -2.51 -3.54 3.34
CA CYS A 97 -3.61 -2.78 3.93
C CYS A 97 -4.97 -3.42 3.65
N ASP A 98 -5.99 -2.98 4.39
CA ASP A 98 -7.38 -3.24 4.03
C ASP A 98 -7.74 -2.39 2.81
N ALA A 99 -8.28 -3.02 1.75
CA ALA A 99 -8.57 -2.30 0.52
C ALA A 99 -9.68 -2.93 -0.33
N ILE A 100 -10.16 -2.15 -1.28
CA ILE A 100 -10.81 -2.66 -2.49
C ILE A 100 -9.77 -2.64 -3.60
N VAL A 101 -9.59 -3.76 -4.26
CA VAL A 101 -8.68 -3.88 -5.41
C VAL A 101 -9.23 -3.03 -6.55
N GLY A 102 -8.53 -1.95 -6.89
CA GLY A 102 -8.94 -1.00 -7.93
C GLY A 102 -8.54 -1.44 -9.33
N ALA A 103 -7.30 -1.85 -9.49
CA ALA A 103 -6.74 -2.38 -10.72
C ALA A 103 -5.59 -3.33 -10.41
N VAL A 104 -5.46 -4.38 -11.20
CA VAL A 104 -4.36 -5.35 -11.11
C VAL A 104 -3.96 -5.79 -12.51
N GLY A 105 -2.72 -6.22 -12.66
CA GLY A 105 -2.24 -6.75 -13.94
C GLY A 105 -0.72 -6.77 -14.03
N THR A 106 -0.24 -6.99 -15.23
CA THR A 106 1.16 -6.85 -15.60
C THR A 106 1.45 -5.45 -16.11
N VAL A 107 2.65 -4.97 -15.86
CA VAL A 107 3.14 -3.73 -16.45
C VAL A 107 3.45 -4.01 -17.92
N ASP A 108 2.80 -3.29 -18.82
CA ASP A 108 3.04 -3.43 -20.26
C ASP A 108 3.97 -2.31 -20.74
N ASN A 109 5.22 -2.66 -21.02
CA ASN A 109 6.25 -1.73 -21.51
C ASN A 109 6.36 -0.41 -20.71
N GLY A 110 6.30 -0.51 -19.37
CA GLY A 110 6.34 0.66 -18.49
C GLY A 110 5.04 1.45 -18.40
N THR A 111 3.91 0.84 -18.83
CA THR A 111 2.57 1.41 -18.72
C THR A 111 1.70 0.55 -17.83
N VAL A 112 0.87 1.17 -17.01
CA VAL A 112 -0.10 0.52 -16.12
C VAL A 112 -1.48 1.16 -16.28
N LEU A 113 -2.53 0.43 -15.87
CA LEU A 113 -3.90 0.93 -15.93
C LEU A 113 -4.29 1.56 -14.57
N GLN A 114 -4.87 2.75 -14.61
CA GLN A 114 -5.39 3.44 -13.43
C GLN A 114 -6.70 2.82 -12.95
N ALA A 115 -7.73 2.85 -13.80
CA ALA A 115 -9.04 2.24 -13.67
C ALA A 115 -9.78 2.44 -15.00
N LYS A 116 -10.73 1.56 -15.34
CA LYS A 116 -11.55 1.67 -16.56
C LYS A 116 -10.76 1.99 -17.84
N GLY A 117 -9.53 1.50 -17.95
CA GLY A 117 -8.75 1.61 -19.19
C GLY A 117 -7.95 2.89 -19.39
N PHE A 118 -7.85 3.78 -18.40
CA PHE A 118 -6.91 4.91 -18.48
C PHE A 118 -5.46 4.44 -18.22
N PRO A 119 -4.62 4.36 -19.27
CA PRO A 119 -3.22 4.05 -19.08
C PRO A 119 -2.45 5.26 -18.56
N TYR A 120 -1.40 5.00 -17.78
CA TYR A 120 -0.40 6.01 -17.44
C TYR A 120 1.00 5.43 -17.44
N PRO A 121 2.02 6.20 -17.88
CA PRO A 121 3.40 5.78 -17.85
C PRO A 121 3.89 5.62 -16.41
N LEU A 122 4.61 4.55 -16.14
CA LEU A 122 5.18 4.27 -14.83
C LEU A 122 6.21 5.35 -14.41
N ILE A 123 6.88 5.97 -15.38
CA ILE A 123 7.82 7.07 -15.12
C ILE A 123 7.11 8.29 -14.48
N ASP A 124 5.87 8.59 -14.86
CA ASP A 124 5.10 9.69 -14.27
C ASP A 124 4.74 9.41 -12.81
N LEU A 125 4.60 8.13 -12.45
CA LEU A 125 4.29 7.73 -11.08
C LEU A 125 5.54 7.65 -10.20
N LEU A 126 6.60 6.99 -10.68
CA LEU A 126 7.80 6.68 -9.90
C LEU A 126 8.89 7.74 -10.02
N GLY A 127 8.94 8.50 -11.13
CA GLY A 127 9.95 9.53 -11.35
C GLY A 127 11.38 8.99 -11.52
N ASP A 128 11.55 7.68 -11.72
CA ASP A 128 12.84 6.99 -11.79
C ASP A 128 12.86 5.99 -12.94
N ALA A 129 13.74 6.22 -13.92
CA ALA A 129 13.87 5.37 -15.09
C ALA A 129 14.38 3.96 -14.74
N GLN A 130 15.24 3.82 -13.74
CA GLN A 130 15.74 2.50 -13.30
C GLN A 130 14.60 1.67 -12.68
N ALA A 131 13.72 2.30 -11.91
CA ALA A 131 12.54 1.64 -11.39
C ALA A 131 11.57 1.22 -12.52
N VAL A 132 11.41 2.04 -13.56
CA VAL A 132 10.59 1.69 -14.74
C VAL A 132 11.13 0.45 -15.43
N ASP A 133 12.44 0.38 -15.67
CA ASP A 133 13.08 -0.80 -16.28
C ASP A 133 12.94 -2.04 -15.40
N HIS A 134 13.08 -1.89 -14.10
CA HIS A 134 12.94 -2.98 -13.13
C HIS A 134 11.53 -3.61 -13.16
N TYR A 135 10.50 -2.79 -13.36
CA TYR A 135 9.10 -3.24 -13.39
C TYR A 135 8.52 -3.38 -14.80
N ARG A 136 9.31 -3.27 -15.86
CA ARG A 136 8.84 -3.27 -17.28
C ARG A 136 7.87 -4.39 -17.62
N HIS A 137 8.04 -5.58 -17.03
CA HIS A 137 7.21 -6.77 -17.19
C HIS A 137 6.77 -7.30 -15.83
N GLY A 138 6.76 -6.45 -14.83
CA GLY A 138 6.36 -6.78 -13.47
C GLY A 138 4.85 -6.88 -13.29
N THR A 139 4.45 -7.13 -12.07
CA THR A 139 3.05 -7.22 -11.65
C THR A 139 2.72 -6.04 -10.74
N TYR A 140 1.50 -5.50 -10.86
CA TYR A 140 1.04 -4.44 -9.97
C TYR A 140 -0.35 -4.73 -9.39
N ALA A 141 -0.61 -4.15 -8.21
CA ALA A 141 -1.91 -4.13 -7.58
C ALA A 141 -2.19 -2.74 -6.99
N THR A 142 -3.30 -2.14 -7.39
CA THR A 142 -3.80 -0.87 -6.87
C THR A 142 -4.83 -1.16 -5.77
N LEU A 143 -4.52 -0.80 -4.55
CA LEU A 143 -5.27 -1.06 -3.34
C LEU A 143 -5.89 0.24 -2.83
N ARG A 144 -7.20 0.41 -3.03
CA ARG A 144 -7.92 1.62 -2.67
C ARG A 144 -8.56 1.48 -1.29
N LEU A 145 -8.17 2.33 -0.35
CA LEU A 145 -8.75 2.38 0.97
C LEU A 145 -9.94 3.36 0.97
N THR A 146 -11.11 2.90 1.40
CA THR A 146 -12.26 3.79 1.63
C THR A 146 -12.14 4.45 3.00
N SER A 147 -12.80 5.59 3.21
CA SER A 147 -12.69 6.35 4.46
C SER A 147 -13.03 5.56 5.73
N SER A 148 -13.86 4.53 5.64
CA SER A 148 -14.27 3.68 6.78
C SER A 148 -13.30 2.55 7.11
N MET A 149 -12.38 2.23 6.20
CA MET A 149 -11.43 1.13 6.38
C MET A 149 -10.34 1.44 7.41
N TYR A 150 -9.52 0.46 7.72
CA TYR A 150 -8.29 0.59 8.48
C TYR A 150 -7.21 1.26 7.61
N HIS A 151 -6.58 2.33 8.11
CA HIS A 151 -5.70 3.19 7.31
C HIS A 151 -4.21 3.07 7.63
N ARG A 152 -3.83 2.07 8.41
CA ARG A 152 -2.42 1.72 8.58
C ARG A 152 -2.01 0.74 7.50
N PHE A 153 -0.74 0.76 7.12
CA PHE A 153 -0.19 -0.17 6.13
C PHE A 153 1.08 -0.83 6.65
N HIS A 154 1.33 -2.02 6.14
CA HIS A 154 2.24 -3.00 6.72
C HIS A 154 3.19 -3.55 5.66
N ALA A 155 4.30 -4.13 6.11
CA ALA A 155 5.26 -4.79 5.23
C ALA A 155 4.65 -6.03 4.59
N PRO A 156 4.67 -6.13 3.25
CA PRO A 156 4.06 -7.27 2.55
C PRO A 156 4.87 -8.56 2.67
N ALA A 157 6.12 -8.49 3.08
CA ALA A 157 7.03 -9.58 3.35
C ALA A 157 8.17 -9.08 4.25
N ASP A 158 9.02 -10.00 4.73
CA ASP A 158 10.27 -9.61 5.38
C ASP A 158 11.11 -8.78 4.41
N CYS A 159 11.40 -7.55 4.77
CA CYS A 159 12.06 -6.62 3.85
C CYS A 159 12.86 -5.53 4.58
N ARG A 160 13.74 -4.89 3.81
CA ARG A 160 14.45 -3.68 4.21
C ARG A 160 14.05 -2.53 3.32
N VAL A 161 13.57 -1.44 3.90
CA VAL A 161 13.35 -0.18 3.19
C VAL A 161 14.69 0.47 2.92
N GLU A 162 15.02 0.68 1.65
CA GLU A 162 16.26 1.28 1.20
C GLU A 162 16.12 2.78 0.96
N GLN A 163 14.95 3.21 0.52
CA GLN A 163 14.69 4.59 0.13
C GLN A 163 13.21 4.92 0.19
N VAL A 164 12.91 6.16 0.55
CA VAL A 164 11.61 6.79 0.36
C VAL A 164 11.79 8.00 -0.55
N THR A 165 11.04 8.06 -1.64
CA THR A 165 10.96 9.26 -2.49
C THR A 165 9.60 9.92 -2.27
N TYR A 166 9.63 11.17 -1.82
CA TYR A 166 8.42 11.98 -1.65
C TYR A 166 8.19 12.86 -2.87
N VAL A 167 7.02 12.77 -3.44
CA VAL A 167 6.60 13.61 -4.56
C VAL A 167 5.43 14.47 -4.12
N SER A 168 5.68 15.77 -4.01
CA SER A 168 4.62 16.74 -3.73
C SER A 168 3.66 16.84 -4.93
N GLY A 169 2.39 17.02 -4.65
CA GLY A 169 1.38 17.06 -5.72
C GLY A 169 0.08 17.72 -5.29
N ASP A 170 -1.00 17.36 -5.93
CA ASP A 170 -2.38 17.74 -5.60
C ASP A 170 -3.01 16.66 -4.68
N THR A 171 -4.27 16.83 -4.34
CA THR A 171 -5.04 15.94 -3.47
C THR A 171 -6.41 15.63 -4.11
N TRP A 172 -6.39 15.05 -5.31
CA TRP A 172 -7.62 14.58 -5.95
C TRP A 172 -8.24 13.44 -5.17
N ASN A 173 -9.59 13.38 -5.16
CA ASN A 173 -10.27 12.20 -4.63
C ASN A 173 -9.93 10.97 -5.49
N VAL A 174 -9.64 9.84 -4.85
CA VAL A 174 -9.31 8.56 -5.52
C VAL A 174 -10.52 7.62 -5.63
N ASN A 175 -11.74 8.15 -5.57
CA ASN A 175 -12.94 7.37 -5.80
C ASN A 175 -13.08 6.94 -7.29
N PRO A 176 -13.90 5.93 -7.60
CA PRO A 176 -14.03 5.44 -8.97
C PRO A 176 -14.47 6.51 -9.98
N ILE A 177 -15.28 7.49 -9.54
CA ILE A 177 -15.78 8.59 -10.38
C ILE A 177 -14.63 9.51 -10.79
N ALA A 178 -13.76 9.89 -9.85
CA ALA A 178 -12.60 10.72 -10.14
C ALA A 178 -11.58 9.98 -11.00
N LEU A 179 -11.32 8.69 -10.69
CA LEU A 179 -10.42 7.86 -11.48
C LEU A 179 -10.89 7.65 -12.92
N ALA A 180 -12.20 7.70 -13.17
CA ALA A 180 -12.78 7.59 -14.51
C ALA A 180 -12.78 8.91 -15.29
N ARG A 181 -12.50 10.07 -14.65
CA ARG A 181 -12.58 11.41 -15.25
C ARG A 181 -11.26 12.17 -15.27
N VAL A 182 -10.33 11.82 -14.39
CA VAL A 182 -9.04 12.50 -14.27
C VAL A 182 -7.92 11.56 -14.72
N GLU A 183 -7.38 11.84 -15.87
CA GLU A 183 -6.24 11.09 -16.41
C GLU A 183 -5.02 11.23 -15.50
N ARG A 184 -4.27 10.14 -15.33
CA ARG A 184 -3.03 10.08 -14.53
C ARG A 184 -3.20 10.62 -13.11
N LEU A 185 -4.36 10.35 -12.50
CA LEU A 185 -4.72 10.93 -11.21
C LEU A 185 -3.69 10.60 -10.13
N PHE A 186 -3.23 9.35 -10.06
CA PHE A 186 -2.23 8.92 -9.08
C PHE A 186 -0.89 9.65 -9.25
N CYS A 187 -0.52 10.00 -10.50
CA CYS A 187 0.68 10.77 -10.78
C CYS A 187 0.56 12.25 -10.39
N LYS A 188 -0.67 12.80 -10.33
CA LYS A 188 -0.95 14.18 -9.92
C LYS A 188 -0.98 14.35 -8.41
N ASN A 189 -1.33 13.30 -7.68
CA ASN A 189 -1.47 13.35 -6.23
C ASN A 189 -0.12 13.26 -5.52
N GLU A 190 -0.09 13.89 -4.34
CA GLU A 190 0.97 13.74 -3.36
C GLU A 190 1.18 12.26 -3.02
N ARG A 191 2.42 11.80 -2.99
CA ARG A 191 2.73 10.38 -2.76
C ARG A 191 4.12 10.14 -2.17
N ALA A 192 4.24 9.05 -1.44
CA ALA A 192 5.50 8.49 -0.98
C ALA A 192 5.77 7.17 -1.71
N ILE A 193 6.92 7.06 -2.35
CA ILE A 193 7.40 5.89 -3.07
C ILE A 193 8.39 5.19 -2.17
N ILE A 194 8.03 4.03 -1.66
CA ILE A 194 8.79 3.27 -0.65
C ILE A 194 9.42 2.07 -1.35
N ARG A 195 10.73 2.11 -1.52
CA ARG A 195 11.51 1.03 -2.13
C ARG A 195 11.95 0.04 -1.07
N CYS A 196 11.53 -1.21 -1.21
CA CYS A 196 11.81 -2.29 -0.27
C CYS A 196 12.56 -3.42 -0.96
N ARG A 197 13.64 -3.89 -0.34
CA ARG A 197 14.34 -5.11 -0.74
C ARG A 197 13.85 -6.27 0.09
N LEU A 198 13.36 -7.31 -0.55
CA LEU A 198 12.93 -8.55 0.09
C LEU A 198 14.12 -9.26 0.72
N ALA A 199 13.95 -9.77 1.94
CA ALA A 199 15.02 -10.42 2.68
C ALA A 199 15.43 -11.77 2.03
N ASP A 200 14.45 -12.53 1.55
CA ASP A 200 14.69 -13.87 1.03
C ASP A 200 15.27 -13.90 -0.38
N SER A 201 14.69 -13.13 -1.31
CA SER A 201 15.08 -13.17 -2.73
C SER A 201 16.06 -12.08 -3.12
N GLY A 202 16.13 -10.99 -2.35
CA GLY A 202 16.85 -9.78 -2.72
C GLY A 202 16.14 -8.93 -3.78
N ASP A 203 14.98 -9.38 -4.26
CA ASP A 203 14.17 -8.63 -5.20
C ASP A 203 13.70 -7.30 -4.61
N ILE A 204 13.48 -6.33 -5.48
CA ILE A 204 12.98 -5.02 -5.07
C ILE A 204 11.48 -4.96 -5.40
N ILE A 205 10.69 -4.62 -4.40
CA ILE A 205 9.29 -4.23 -4.54
C ILE A 205 9.13 -2.75 -4.18
N THR A 206 8.10 -2.12 -4.69
CA THR A 206 7.80 -0.71 -4.39
C THR A 206 6.35 -0.54 -3.97
N LEU A 207 6.16 0.07 -2.80
CA LEU A 207 4.85 0.54 -2.36
C LEU A 207 4.75 2.03 -2.67
N VAL A 208 3.73 2.44 -3.42
CA VAL A 208 3.43 3.85 -3.66
C VAL A 208 2.22 4.22 -2.81
N ALA A 209 2.45 4.92 -1.73
CA ALA A 209 1.42 5.45 -0.85
C ALA A 209 0.93 6.79 -1.42
N VAL A 210 -0.27 6.81 -2.01
CA VAL A 210 -0.86 7.98 -2.66
C VAL A 210 -1.87 8.63 -1.73
N ALA A 211 -1.68 9.90 -1.39
CA ALA A 211 -2.60 10.68 -0.60
C ALA A 211 -3.79 11.17 -1.46
N ALA A 212 -4.93 11.45 -0.82
CA ALA A 212 -6.13 11.92 -1.48
C ALA A 212 -6.75 13.14 -0.76
N VAL A 213 -7.85 13.69 -1.28
CA VAL A 213 -8.55 14.83 -0.69
C VAL A 213 -8.91 14.58 0.77
N LEU A 214 -8.79 15.61 1.59
CA LEU A 214 -8.97 15.63 3.05
C LEU A 214 -7.89 14.89 3.85
N VAL A 215 -6.82 14.38 3.20
CA VAL A 215 -5.79 13.56 3.81
C VAL A 215 -4.47 14.29 3.91
N ALA A 216 -3.84 14.45 2.82
CA ALA A 216 -2.54 15.10 2.60
C ALA A 216 -1.52 14.95 3.74
N SER A 217 -1.45 13.76 4.34
CA SER A 217 -0.26 13.39 5.12
C SER A 217 -0.09 11.88 5.23
N ILE A 218 1.16 11.47 5.10
CA ILE A 218 1.64 10.11 5.19
C ILE A 218 2.66 10.07 6.31
N ARG A 219 2.40 9.27 7.33
CA ARG A 219 3.33 9.05 8.42
C ARG A 219 4.01 7.70 8.22
N LEU A 220 5.33 7.71 8.22
CA LEU A 220 6.16 6.50 8.19
C LEU A 220 6.79 6.30 9.57
N ARG A 221 6.67 5.10 10.16
CA ARG A 221 7.16 4.83 11.53
C ARG A 221 8.68 4.93 11.64
N PHE A 222 9.37 4.68 10.55
CA PHE A 222 10.83 4.64 10.48
C PHE A 222 11.48 5.96 10.05
N LEU A 223 10.66 7.00 9.83
CA LEU A 223 11.12 8.35 9.55
C LEU A 223 10.52 9.32 10.56
N ASP A 224 11.37 10.15 11.17
CA ASP A 224 10.93 11.22 12.06
C ASP A 224 10.46 12.47 11.29
N VAL A 225 9.74 12.24 10.21
CA VAL A 225 9.18 13.32 9.39
C VAL A 225 7.72 13.01 9.04
N LEU A 226 6.91 14.05 8.94
CA LEU A 226 5.57 14.00 8.39
C LEU A 226 5.62 14.44 6.93
N LEU A 227 5.30 13.52 6.02
CA LEU A 227 5.19 13.83 4.61
C LEU A 227 3.83 14.44 4.32
N HIS A 228 3.80 15.72 3.93
CA HIS A 228 2.57 16.47 3.69
C HIS A 228 2.81 17.63 2.72
N LEU A 229 1.76 18.29 2.24
CA LEU A 229 1.80 19.40 1.27
C LEU A 229 2.74 20.57 1.65
N GLY A 230 3.10 20.70 2.91
CA GLY A 230 4.04 21.70 3.41
C GLY A 230 5.45 21.18 3.65
N TYR A 231 5.73 19.90 3.35
CA TYR A 231 7.06 19.31 3.53
C TYR A 231 8.11 20.04 2.68
N ARG A 232 9.26 20.38 3.29
CA ARG A 232 10.36 21.14 2.68
C ARG A 232 11.71 20.41 2.74
N GLY A 233 11.69 19.19 3.26
CA GLY A 233 12.89 18.36 3.32
C GLY A 233 13.28 17.76 1.96
N PRO A 234 14.31 16.90 1.92
CA PRO A 234 14.78 16.26 0.70
C PRO A 234 13.68 15.38 0.07
N ALA A 235 13.57 15.43 -1.26
CA ALA A 235 12.63 14.60 -2.00
C ALA A 235 12.98 13.12 -1.92
N VAL A 236 14.26 12.79 -1.88
CA VAL A 236 14.80 11.43 -1.75
C VAL A 236 15.42 11.28 -0.36
N ILE A 237 14.92 10.31 0.39
CA ILE A 237 15.34 10.03 1.77
C ILE A 237 15.92 8.61 1.81
N PRO A 238 17.25 8.45 1.91
CA PRO A 238 17.87 7.14 2.11
C PRO A 238 17.41 6.53 3.45
N CYS A 239 17.15 5.23 3.45
CA CYS A 239 16.65 4.50 4.61
C CYS A 239 17.45 3.21 4.81
N ASN A 240 17.39 2.67 6.03
CA ASN A 240 17.92 1.34 6.35
C ASN A 240 17.07 0.71 7.46
N ALA A 241 15.74 0.69 7.25
CA ALA A 241 14.81 0.14 8.22
C ALA A 241 14.37 -1.27 7.79
N THR A 242 14.45 -2.23 8.69
CA THR A 242 14.00 -3.61 8.47
C THR A 242 12.63 -3.83 9.06
N PHE A 243 11.83 -4.65 8.37
CA PHE A 243 10.48 -5.01 8.78
C PHE A 243 10.25 -6.51 8.59
N SER A 244 9.58 -7.10 9.57
CA SER A 244 9.01 -8.43 9.43
C SER A 244 7.70 -8.36 8.63
N LYS A 245 7.34 -9.44 7.96
CA LYS A 245 6.07 -9.59 7.24
C LYS A 245 4.89 -9.26 8.17
N GLY A 246 4.04 -8.33 7.75
CA GLY A 246 2.91 -7.87 8.54
C GLY A 246 3.24 -6.79 9.57
N GLU A 247 4.48 -6.38 9.74
CA GLU A 247 4.85 -5.30 10.65
C GLU A 247 4.40 -3.93 10.10
N GLU A 248 3.91 -3.05 10.98
CA GLU A 248 3.39 -1.75 10.59
C GLU A 248 4.48 -0.79 10.11
N MET A 249 4.37 -0.33 8.89
CA MET A 249 5.28 0.64 8.27
C MET A 249 4.83 2.09 8.44
N GLY A 250 3.52 2.32 8.54
CA GLY A 250 2.99 3.68 8.63
C GLY A 250 1.47 3.75 8.49
N TRP A 251 0.96 4.97 8.35
CA TRP A 251 -0.47 5.22 8.18
C TRP A 251 -0.74 6.48 7.38
N PHE A 252 -1.96 6.54 6.85
CA PHE A 252 -2.52 7.75 6.28
C PHE A 252 -3.35 8.48 7.32
N GLU A 253 -3.36 9.79 7.29
CA GLU A 253 -4.18 10.56 8.21
C GLU A 253 -5.63 10.76 7.72
N HIS A 254 -6.00 10.36 6.48
CA HIS A 254 -7.35 10.22 5.87
C HIS A 254 -7.24 9.59 4.48
N GLY A 255 -8.27 9.02 3.85
CA GLY A 255 -8.40 8.20 2.62
C GLY A 255 -7.26 8.18 1.59
N SER A 256 -7.01 7.02 0.98
CA SER A 256 -5.76 6.81 0.27
C SER A 256 -5.78 5.60 -0.67
N THR A 257 -4.68 5.42 -1.36
CA THR A 257 -4.41 4.27 -2.22
C THR A 257 -2.98 3.80 -1.99
N ILE A 258 -2.76 2.49 -1.93
CA ILE A 258 -1.44 1.90 -2.05
C ILE A 258 -1.36 1.20 -3.40
N ILE A 259 -0.30 1.46 -4.16
CA ILE A 259 0.00 0.71 -5.36
C ILE A 259 1.26 -0.10 -5.08
N LEU A 260 1.15 -1.43 -5.15
CA LEU A 260 2.27 -2.34 -4.98
C LEU A 260 2.78 -2.76 -6.34
N PHE A 261 4.07 -2.59 -6.56
CA PHE A 261 4.81 -3.08 -7.74
C PHE A 261 5.76 -4.20 -7.33
N ALA A 262 5.75 -5.26 -8.10
CA ALA A 262 6.64 -6.40 -7.98
C ALA A 262 7.32 -6.70 -9.32
N PRO A 263 8.58 -7.20 -9.34
CA PRO A 263 9.30 -7.51 -10.58
C PRO A 263 8.66 -8.67 -11.35
N ALA A 264 9.13 -8.89 -12.56
CA ALA A 264 8.71 -10.02 -13.39
C ALA A 264 8.89 -11.35 -12.65
N GLY A 265 7.96 -12.31 -12.87
CA GLY A 265 7.96 -13.60 -12.22
C GLY A 265 7.11 -13.66 -10.94
N MET A 266 6.65 -12.55 -10.42
CA MET A 266 5.62 -12.54 -9.36
C MET A 266 4.22 -12.49 -9.97
N ALA A 267 3.32 -13.33 -9.49
CA ALA A 267 1.95 -13.43 -9.99
C ALA A 267 0.92 -13.05 -8.93
N LEU A 268 -0.21 -12.51 -9.36
CA LEU A 268 -1.34 -12.24 -8.45
C LEU A 268 -1.87 -13.54 -7.83
N SER A 269 -2.27 -13.48 -6.57
CA SER A 269 -2.98 -14.59 -5.92
C SER A 269 -4.35 -14.79 -6.56
N ALA A 270 -4.85 -16.02 -6.57
CA ALA A 270 -6.06 -16.42 -7.30
C ALA A 270 -7.30 -15.57 -6.97
N ASN A 271 -7.41 -15.10 -5.74
CA ASN A 271 -8.55 -14.30 -5.26
C ASN A 271 -8.35 -12.78 -5.45
N THR A 272 -7.23 -12.35 -6.04
CA THR A 272 -6.91 -10.94 -6.24
C THR A 272 -7.39 -10.48 -7.61
N CYS A 273 -8.60 -9.94 -7.66
CA CYS A 273 -9.18 -9.40 -8.88
C CYS A 273 -9.77 -8.00 -8.64
N THR A 274 -9.89 -7.21 -9.72
CA THR A 274 -10.50 -5.88 -9.64
C THR A 274 -11.90 -5.93 -9.02
N GLY A 275 -12.15 -5.11 -8.02
CA GLY A 275 -13.39 -5.05 -7.26
C GLY A 275 -13.43 -5.94 -6.03
N SER A 276 -12.53 -6.92 -5.87
CA SER A 276 -12.47 -7.74 -4.66
C SER A 276 -12.05 -6.92 -3.44
N ARG A 277 -12.52 -7.31 -2.26
CA ARG A 277 -12.00 -6.81 -0.99
C ARG A 277 -10.85 -7.69 -0.55
N VAL A 278 -9.80 -7.05 -0.06
CA VAL A 278 -8.66 -7.72 0.58
C VAL A 278 -8.41 -7.08 1.94
N ARG A 279 -8.02 -7.91 2.90
CA ARG A 279 -7.60 -7.45 4.23
C ARG A 279 -6.08 -7.47 4.34
N MET A 280 -5.54 -6.60 5.15
CA MET A 280 -4.14 -6.67 5.54
C MET A 280 -3.81 -8.07 6.06
N GLY A 281 -2.69 -8.63 5.60
CA GLY A 281 -2.27 -9.98 5.97
C GLY A 281 -2.71 -11.11 5.02
N GLU A 282 -3.72 -10.88 4.15
CA GLU A 282 -4.16 -11.88 3.17
C GLU A 282 -3.19 -11.97 1.98
N PRO A 283 -3.05 -13.16 1.33
CA PRO A 283 -2.21 -13.31 0.14
C PRO A 283 -2.63 -12.37 -0.99
N LEU A 284 -1.71 -11.54 -1.49
CA LEU A 284 -1.95 -10.61 -2.60
C LEU A 284 -1.22 -11.03 -3.87
N MET A 285 0.05 -11.37 -3.74
CA MET A 285 0.89 -11.86 -4.85
C MET A 285 1.69 -13.07 -4.40
N ARG A 286 2.09 -13.91 -5.34
CA ARG A 286 2.96 -15.05 -5.11
C ARG A 286 4.30 -14.81 -5.78
N THR A 287 5.38 -15.00 -5.05
CA THR A 287 6.72 -14.99 -5.62
C THR A 287 6.87 -16.19 -6.56
N ALA A 288 7.60 -16.03 -7.66
CA ALA A 288 8.03 -17.17 -8.44
C ALA A 288 8.87 -18.07 -7.54
N GLY A 289 8.40 -19.29 -7.28
CA GLY A 289 9.07 -20.19 -6.37
C GLY A 289 10.56 -20.25 -6.68
N ARG A 290 11.40 -20.07 -5.66
CA ARG A 290 12.85 -20.24 -5.80
C ARG A 290 13.12 -21.51 -6.56
N ARG A 291 13.79 -21.46 -7.71
CA ARG A 291 14.69 -22.54 -8.08
C ARG A 291 15.73 -22.59 -6.95
N ARG A 292 15.55 -23.52 -6.01
CA ARG A 292 16.65 -23.87 -5.09
C ARG A 292 17.87 -24.06 -5.97
N PRO A 293 19.00 -23.36 -5.73
CA PRO A 293 20.24 -23.71 -6.41
C PRO A 293 20.41 -25.20 -6.15
N ALA A 294 20.59 -25.98 -7.22
CA ALA A 294 20.83 -27.41 -7.11
C ALA A 294 21.98 -27.55 -6.13
N ALA A 295 21.73 -28.27 -5.01
CA ALA A 295 22.77 -28.53 -4.02
C ALA A 295 23.97 -29.09 -4.79
N ALA A 296 25.10 -28.38 -4.70
CA ALA A 296 26.34 -28.87 -5.31
C ALA A 296 26.55 -30.26 -4.73
N SER A 297 26.41 -31.29 -5.58
CA SER A 297 26.73 -32.67 -5.25
C SER A 297 28.23 -32.66 -4.95
N THR A 298 28.58 -32.66 -3.68
CA THR A 298 29.92 -32.99 -3.21
C THR A 298 30.07 -34.49 -3.45
N ALA A 299 30.55 -34.83 -4.65
CA ALA A 299 31.08 -36.16 -4.93
C ALA A 299 32.32 -36.33 -4.03
N ALA A 300 32.12 -37.02 -2.91
CA ALA A 300 33.23 -37.54 -2.10
C ALA A 300 33.93 -38.61 -2.92
N GLY A 301 35.03 -38.23 -3.54
CA GLY A 301 35.96 -39.16 -4.14
C GLY A 301 36.58 -40.02 -3.08
N SER A 302 36.12 -41.27 -2.94
CA SER A 302 36.77 -42.33 -2.19
C SER A 302 38.05 -42.72 -2.93
N THR A 303 39.22 -42.23 -2.49
CA THR A 303 40.53 -42.79 -2.85
C THR A 303 40.78 -43.99 -1.96
N ALA A 304 40.57 -45.20 -2.49
CA ALA A 304 41.06 -46.41 -1.91
C ALA A 304 42.57 -46.48 -2.03
N ALA A 305 43.26 -46.38 -0.90
CA ALA A 305 44.66 -46.67 -0.81
C ALA A 305 44.88 -48.18 -0.85
N GLY A 306 45.42 -48.69 -1.95
CA GLY A 306 45.87 -50.06 -2.08
C GLY A 306 47.19 -50.27 -1.33
N SER A 307 47.14 -51.10 -0.34
CA SER A 307 48.34 -51.64 0.35
C SER A 307 48.93 -52.79 -0.50
N THR A 308 50.09 -52.60 -1.06
CA THR A 308 50.93 -53.68 -1.57
C THR A 308 51.97 -54.06 -0.53
N ALA A 309 51.77 -55.26 0.04
CA ALA A 309 52.78 -55.94 0.79
C ALA A 309 53.78 -56.60 -0.16
N ALA A 310 55.02 -56.27 -0.09
CA ALA A 310 56.12 -57.00 -0.72
C ALA A 310 56.86 -57.76 0.39
N GLY A 311 56.75 -59.08 0.32
CA GLY A 311 57.67 -59.96 1.03
C GLY A 311 58.93 -60.07 0.21
N GLY A 312 60.03 -60.29 0.85
CA GLY A 312 61.31 -60.58 0.25
C GLY A 312 62.26 -61.17 1.28
N ASP A 313 62.64 -62.36 0.97
CA ASP A 313 63.59 -63.22 1.73
C ASP A 313 64.99 -62.60 1.81
N ALA A 314 65.70 -63.28 2.74
CA ALA A 314 67.09 -63.49 3.05
C ALA A 314 67.69 -62.71 4.20
#